data_5839cec3986e4c7464e62804dd13cce8
#
_entry.id   5839cec3986e4c7464e62804dd13cce8
#
_cell.length_a   1.000
_cell.length_b   1.000
_cell.length_c   1.000
_cell.angle_alpha   90.00
_cell.angle_beta   90.00
_cell.angle_gamma   90.00
#
_symmetry.space_group_name_H-M   'P 1'
#
loop_
_entity.id
_entity.type
_entity.pdbx_description
1 polymer ?
#
loop_
_entity_poly.entity_id
_entity_poly.type
_entity_poly.pdbx_seq_one_letter_code
_entity_poly.pdbx_strand_id
1 'polypeptide(L)'
;MTTADIKGPQLLYDKKDVMKEYVASDKRYDNAYTLYRRCGNSGVLLPKLSLGFWQNFGADASYDNCRAIARQAFDCGVTHFDLANNYGPPPGAAEELVGRMLKEDFRTHRDELFIATKAGYDMWQGPYGSWGSRKH
;
A
#
# COMPACT_ATOMS: atom_id res chain seq x y z
N MET A 1 26.72 27.09 -22.20
CA MET A 1 25.83 26.75 -21.07
C MET A 1 25.46 25.29 -21.23
N THR A 2 26.08 24.43 -20.44
CA THR A 2 25.89 22.97 -20.48
C THR A 2 24.67 22.63 -19.65
N THR A 3 23.74 21.92 -20.27
CA THR A 3 22.57 21.32 -19.62
C THR A 3 23.05 20.29 -18.62
N ALA A 4 22.88 20.57 -17.34
CA ALA A 4 23.14 19.61 -16.29
C ALA A 4 22.13 18.46 -16.42
N ASP A 5 22.62 17.23 -16.57
CA ASP A 5 21.84 16.00 -16.52
C ASP A 5 21.15 15.91 -15.15
N ILE A 6 19.85 16.17 -15.13
CA ILE A 6 19.01 15.84 -13.98
C ILE A 6 18.87 14.34 -13.97
N LYS A 7 19.73 13.64 -13.24
CA LYS A 7 19.52 12.22 -12.90
C LYS A 7 18.23 12.14 -12.11
N GLY A 8 17.24 11.47 -12.67
CA GLY A 8 16.01 11.13 -11.94
C GLY A 8 16.32 10.37 -10.64
N PRO A 9 15.37 10.28 -9.69
CA PRO A 9 15.61 9.64 -8.40
C PRO A 9 16.12 8.22 -8.63
N GLN A 10 17.32 7.97 -8.11
CA GLN A 10 17.95 6.66 -8.16
C GLN A 10 17.06 5.69 -7.36
N LEU A 11 16.59 4.63 -8.01
CA LEU A 11 15.81 3.59 -7.35
C LEU A 11 16.59 3.09 -6.12
N LEU A 12 15.97 3.13 -4.96
CA LEU A 12 16.53 2.68 -3.69
C LEU A 12 16.83 1.16 -3.68
N TYR A 13 16.38 0.44 -4.72
CA TYR A 13 16.49 -1.02 -4.85
C TYR A 13 17.02 -1.43 -6.21
N ASP A 14 17.92 -2.40 -6.22
CA ASP A 14 18.30 -3.11 -7.44
C ASP A 14 17.11 -3.97 -7.90
N LYS A 15 16.79 -3.94 -9.22
CA LYS A 15 15.74 -4.79 -9.81
C LYS A 15 15.89 -6.28 -9.46
N LYS A 16 17.11 -6.75 -9.25
CA LYS A 16 17.40 -8.13 -8.84
C LYS A 16 16.89 -8.46 -7.42
N ASP A 17 16.80 -7.46 -6.54
CA ASP A 17 16.36 -7.68 -5.16
C ASP A 17 14.83 -7.77 -5.04
N VAL A 18 14.10 -7.15 -5.97
CA VAL A 18 12.63 -7.24 -6.00
C VAL A 18 12.15 -8.64 -6.39
N MET A 19 12.93 -9.37 -7.16
CA MET A 19 12.59 -10.72 -7.64
C MET A 19 12.92 -11.83 -6.64
N LYS A 20 13.66 -11.55 -5.57
CA LYS A 20 13.93 -12.52 -4.52
C LYS A 20 12.70 -12.73 -3.63
N GLU A 21 12.59 -13.93 -3.04
CA GLU A 21 11.63 -14.19 -1.98
C GLU A 21 11.76 -13.12 -0.88
N TYR A 22 10.64 -12.50 -0.53
CA TYR A 22 10.66 -11.44 0.47
C TYR A 22 10.75 -12.04 1.87
N VAL A 23 11.74 -11.57 2.60
CA VAL A 23 11.91 -11.87 4.02
C VAL A 23 11.80 -10.54 4.77
N ALA A 24 10.75 -10.41 5.57
CA ALA A 24 10.50 -9.20 6.34
C ALA A 24 11.60 -8.96 7.37
N SER A 25 11.94 -7.69 7.61
CA SER A 25 12.92 -7.30 8.62
C SER A 25 12.48 -7.71 10.02
N ASP A 26 13.31 -8.42 10.75
CA ASP A 26 13.07 -8.76 12.15
C ASP A 26 13.05 -7.52 13.06
N LYS A 27 13.68 -6.42 12.60
CA LYS A 27 13.77 -5.15 13.33
C LYS A 27 12.56 -4.23 13.15
N ARG A 28 11.56 -4.62 12.34
CA ARG A 28 10.39 -3.78 12.03
C ARG A 28 9.61 -3.32 13.27
N TYR A 29 9.75 -4.01 14.38
CA TYR A 29 9.08 -3.69 15.65
C TYR A 29 10.00 -3.23 16.79
N ASP A 30 11.28 -2.99 16.55
CA ASP A 30 12.25 -2.56 17.58
C ASP A 30 11.80 -1.30 18.30
N ASN A 31 11.05 -0.42 17.65
CA ASN A 31 10.53 0.83 18.19
C ASN A 31 8.99 0.81 18.36
N ALA A 32 8.37 -0.35 18.54
CA ALA A 32 6.92 -0.51 18.60
C ALA A 32 6.23 0.45 19.58
N TYR A 33 6.79 0.68 20.76
CA TYR A 33 6.23 1.61 21.77
C TYR A 33 6.12 3.05 21.29
N THR A 34 6.99 3.47 20.38
CA THR A 34 7.00 4.83 19.83
C THR A 34 6.25 4.94 18.52
N LEU A 35 6.16 3.83 17.76
CA LEU A 35 5.57 3.79 16.42
C LEU A 35 4.06 3.60 16.42
N TYR A 36 3.51 2.92 17.44
CA TYR A 36 2.10 2.52 17.46
C TYR A 36 1.31 3.26 18.54
N ARG A 37 0.03 3.45 18.27
CA ARG A 37 -0.95 3.99 19.22
C ARG A 37 -2.23 3.16 19.18
N ARG A 38 -2.84 3.01 20.37
CA ARG A 38 -4.14 2.36 20.48
C ARG A 38 -5.22 3.18 19.79
N CYS A 39 -6.04 2.52 18.99
CA CYS A 39 -7.20 3.11 18.34
C CYS A 39 -8.37 3.16 19.34
N GLY A 40 -8.52 4.29 20.03
CA GLY A 40 -9.52 4.48 21.06
C GLY A 40 -9.46 3.40 22.16
N ASN A 41 -10.62 2.81 22.47
CA ASN A 41 -10.76 1.74 23.47
C ASN A 41 -10.68 0.32 22.85
N SER A 42 -10.35 0.21 21.57
CA SER A 42 -10.22 -1.08 20.90
C SER A 42 -8.90 -1.78 21.25
N GLY A 43 -8.79 -3.07 20.89
CA GLY A 43 -7.53 -3.82 20.97
C GLY A 43 -6.54 -3.49 19.86
N VAL A 44 -6.93 -2.65 18.88
CA VAL A 44 -6.13 -2.35 17.69
C VAL A 44 -5.06 -1.33 18.01
N LEU A 45 -3.83 -1.64 17.61
CA LEU A 45 -2.69 -0.72 17.62
C LEU A 45 -2.37 -0.32 16.18
N LEU A 46 -2.52 0.97 15.87
CA LEU A 46 -2.20 1.50 14.56
C LEU A 46 -0.84 2.21 14.56
N PRO A 47 -0.04 2.07 13.51
CA PRO A 47 1.18 2.82 13.37
C PRO A 47 0.85 4.31 13.20
N LYS A 48 1.78 5.19 13.58
CA LYS A 48 1.63 6.65 13.41
C LYS A 48 1.65 7.10 11.95
N LEU A 49 2.20 6.27 11.07
CA LEU A 49 2.23 6.47 9.62
C LEU A 49 1.46 5.33 8.96
N SER A 50 0.75 5.65 7.89
CA SER A 50 0.05 4.70 7.04
C SER A 50 0.58 4.80 5.62
N LEU A 51 0.64 3.70 4.90
CA LEU A 51 0.90 3.71 3.47
C LEU A 51 -0.41 3.86 2.71
N GLY A 52 -0.57 5.00 2.02
CA GLY A 52 -1.73 5.25 1.17
C GLY A 52 -1.47 4.77 -0.26
N PHE A 53 -2.47 4.16 -0.88
CA PHE A 53 -2.37 3.57 -2.23
C PHE A 53 -3.16 4.34 -3.29
N TRP A 54 -3.45 5.61 -3.06
CA TRP A 54 -4.23 6.39 -4.03
C TRP A 54 -3.44 6.71 -5.29
N GLN A 55 -2.35 7.45 -5.16
CA GLN A 55 -1.55 7.89 -6.30
C GLN A 55 -0.35 6.96 -6.49
N ASN A 56 0.07 6.77 -7.74
CA ASN A 56 1.22 5.95 -8.13
C ASN A 56 1.06 4.43 -7.88
N PHE A 57 -0.15 3.97 -7.57
CA PHE A 57 -0.47 2.54 -7.39
C PHE A 57 -1.61 2.07 -8.32
N GLY A 58 -1.77 2.74 -9.48
CA GLY A 58 -2.72 2.35 -10.52
C GLY A 58 -2.16 1.31 -11.49
N ALA A 59 -2.94 0.98 -12.53
CA ALA A 59 -2.56 -0.01 -13.52
C ALA A 59 -1.29 0.34 -14.32
N ASP A 60 -1.02 1.65 -14.50
CA ASP A 60 0.16 2.13 -15.22
C ASP A 60 1.42 2.20 -14.33
N ALA A 61 1.29 1.93 -13.04
CA ALA A 61 2.41 1.96 -12.12
C ALA A 61 3.29 0.72 -12.28
N SER A 62 4.61 0.91 -12.12
CA SER A 62 5.52 -0.22 -12.08
C SER A 62 5.24 -1.08 -10.84
N TYR A 63 4.78 -2.31 -11.06
CA TYR A 63 4.53 -3.26 -9.97
C TYR A 63 5.76 -3.46 -9.08
N ASP A 64 6.95 -3.57 -9.66
CA ASP A 64 8.19 -3.75 -8.91
C ASP A 64 8.48 -2.58 -7.98
N ASN A 65 8.23 -1.34 -8.44
CA ASN A 65 8.39 -0.16 -7.59
C ASN A 65 7.36 -0.13 -6.46
N CYS A 66 6.10 -0.40 -6.79
CA CYS A 66 5.02 -0.45 -5.80
C CYS A 66 5.30 -1.51 -4.73
N ARG A 67 5.75 -2.68 -5.17
CA ARG A 67 6.16 -3.80 -4.32
C ARG A 67 7.33 -3.42 -3.41
N ALA A 68 8.36 -2.77 -3.94
CA ALA A 68 9.51 -2.31 -3.17
C ALA A 68 9.10 -1.28 -2.10
N ILE A 69 8.22 -0.34 -2.44
CA ILE A 69 7.68 0.65 -1.49
C ILE A 69 6.91 -0.05 -0.36
N ALA A 70 6.03 -0.99 -0.70
CA ALA A 70 5.22 -1.71 0.29
C ALA A 70 6.09 -2.56 1.24
N ARG A 71 7.09 -3.27 0.71
CA ARG A 71 8.07 -4.03 1.48
C ARG A 71 8.84 -3.12 2.43
N GLN A 72 9.39 -2.01 1.92
CA GLN A 72 10.13 -1.05 2.75
C GLN A 72 9.27 -0.44 3.84
N ALA A 73 8.03 -0.05 3.53
CA ALA A 73 7.10 0.46 4.52
C ALA A 73 6.87 -0.55 5.64
N PHE A 74 6.62 -1.80 5.29
CA PHE A 74 6.43 -2.88 6.26
C PHE A 74 7.69 -3.14 7.10
N ASP A 75 8.87 -3.16 6.49
CA ASP A 75 10.17 -3.30 7.17
C ASP A 75 10.48 -2.14 8.13
N CYS A 76 9.87 -0.98 7.90
CA CYS A 76 9.90 0.16 8.81
C CYS A 76 8.78 0.15 9.87
N GLY A 77 7.97 -0.91 9.95
CA GLY A 77 6.88 -1.03 10.91
C GLY A 77 5.57 -0.35 10.49
N VAL A 78 5.42 0.05 9.24
CA VAL A 78 4.16 0.59 8.71
C VAL A 78 3.24 -0.58 8.35
N THR A 79 2.37 -0.94 9.28
CA THR A 79 1.46 -2.09 9.15
C THR A 79 0.06 -1.70 8.67
N HIS A 80 -0.24 -0.40 8.55
CA HIS A 80 -1.53 0.08 8.08
C HIS A 80 -1.46 0.50 6.61
N PHE A 81 -2.22 -0.17 5.76
CA PHE A 81 -2.37 0.09 4.33
C PHE A 81 -3.75 0.69 4.06
N ASP A 82 -3.78 1.88 3.46
CA ASP A 82 -5.01 2.61 3.20
C ASP A 82 -5.38 2.56 1.71
N LEU A 83 -6.51 1.92 1.42
CA LEU A 83 -7.06 1.68 0.10
C LEU A 83 -8.45 2.31 -0.05
N ALA A 84 -8.98 2.28 -1.24
CA ALA A 84 -10.39 2.51 -1.55
C ALA A 84 -10.75 1.79 -2.86
N ASN A 85 -12.04 1.48 -3.02
CA ASN A 85 -12.56 0.80 -4.20
C ASN A 85 -12.32 1.57 -5.52
N ASN A 86 -12.19 2.91 -5.44
CA ASN A 86 -11.95 3.76 -6.60
C ASN A 86 -10.47 4.14 -6.82
N TYR A 87 -9.55 3.65 -5.98
CA TYR A 87 -8.13 3.96 -6.15
C TYR A 87 -7.57 3.24 -7.38
N GLY A 88 -6.79 4.02 -8.16
CA GLY A 88 -6.24 3.58 -9.44
C GLY A 88 -5.47 4.72 -10.11
N PRO A 89 -5.68 5.05 -11.39
CA PRO A 89 -6.64 4.50 -12.36
C PRO A 89 -6.28 3.08 -12.86
N PRO A 90 -7.25 2.32 -13.40
CA PRO A 90 -8.69 2.52 -13.23
C PRO A 90 -9.17 2.21 -11.81
N PRO A 91 -10.44 2.53 -11.43
CA PRO A 91 -11.00 2.12 -10.15
C PRO A 91 -10.80 0.63 -9.89
N GLY A 92 -10.33 0.28 -8.68
CA GLY A 92 -10.01 -1.10 -8.28
C GLY A 92 -8.55 -1.51 -8.52
N ALA A 93 -7.80 -0.82 -9.39
CA ALA A 93 -6.44 -1.24 -9.73
C ALA A 93 -5.50 -1.26 -8.53
N ALA A 94 -5.65 -0.34 -7.58
CA ALA A 94 -4.83 -0.34 -6.36
C ALA A 94 -5.14 -1.54 -5.45
N GLU A 95 -6.41 -1.94 -5.32
CA GLU A 95 -6.80 -3.12 -4.54
C GLU A 95 -6.30 -4.42 -5.19
N GLU A 96 -6.37 -4.53 -6.52
CA GLU A 96 -5.82 -5.67 -7.26
C GLU A 96 -4.30 -5.77 -7.07
N LEU A 97 -3.60 -4.65 -7.18
CA LEU A 97 -2.15 -4.56 -7.01
C LEU A 97 -1.73 -4.99 -5.59
N VAL A 98 -2.41 -4.48 -4.56
CA VAL A 98 -2.16 -4.87 -3.16
C VAL A 98 -2.55 -6.32 -2.92
N GLY A 99 -3.66 -6.79 -3.49
CA GLY A 99 -4.07 -8.20 -3.42
C GLY A 99 -2.99 -9.16 -3.96
N ARG A 100 -2.31 -8.76 -5.03
CA ARG A 100 -1.16 -9.49 -5.56
C ARG A 100 0.03 -9.48 -4.58
N MET A 101 0.37 -8.33 -4.00
CA MET A 101 1.44 -8.23 -2.99
C MET A 101 1.14 -9.06 -1.73
N LEU A 102 -0.11 -9.07 -1.27
CA LEU A 102 -0.53 -9.90 -0.14
C LEU A 102 -0.31 -11.39 -0.40
N LYS A 103 -0.53 -11.84 -1.63
CA LYS A 103 -0.33 -13.23 -2.02
C LYS A 103 1.15 -13.59 -2.18
N GLU A 104 1.95 -12.68 -2.76
CA GLU A 104 3.34 -12.94 -3.14
C GLU A 104 4.32 -12.69 -2.00
N ASP A 105 4.09 -11.64 -1.18
CA ASP A 105 5.05 -11.16 -0.19
C ASP A 105 4.56 -11.24 1.26
N PHE A 106 3.27 -10.96 1.48
CA PHE A 106 2.74 -10.78 2.83
C PHE A 106 1.83 -11.91 3.29
N ARG A 107 1.84 -13.04 2.60
CA ARG A 107 0.96 -14.17 2.94
C ARG A 107 1.16 -14.65 4.38
N THR A 108 2.41 -14.78 4.83
CA THR A 108 2.78 -15.20 6.18
C THR A 108 2.68 -14.08 7.21
N HIS A 109 2.51 -12.83 6.75
CA HIS A 109 2.41 -11.61 7.54
C HIS A 109 1.01 -10.98 7.50
N ARG A 110 0.01 -11.69 6.95
CA ARG A 110 -1.34 -11.12 6.76
C ARG A 110 -1.96 -10.63 8.06
N ASP A 111 -1.75 -11.34 9.16
CA ASP A 111 -2.29 -11.01 10.47
C ASP A 111 -1.57 -9.83 11.15
N GLU A 112 -0.41 -9.45 10.65
CA GLU A 112 0.32 -8.26 11.09
C GLU A 112 -0.18 -6.98 10.39
N LEU A 113 -0.85 -7.11 9.24
CA LEU A 113 -1.32 -6.00 8.43
C LEU A 113 -2.76 -5.60 8.76
N PHE A 114 -2.96 -4.32 9.01
CA PHE A 114 -4.26 -3.68 9.07
C PHE A 114 -4.56 -3.02 7.73
N ILE A 115 -5.50 -3.58 6.98
CA ILE A 115 -5.87 -3.08 5.66
C ILE A 115 -7.22 -2.39 5.78
N ALA A 116 -7.21 -1.08 5.53
CA ALA A 116 -8.42 -0.27 5.45
C ALA A 116 -8.77 -0.04 3.98
N THR A 117 -10.05 -0.22 3.65
CA THR A 117 -10.59 0.18 2.36
C THR A 117 -11.90 0.92 2.54
N LYS A 118 -12.40 1.54 1.47
CA LYS A 118 -13.59 2.38 1.46
C LYS A 118 -14.50 1.93 0.34
N ALA A 119 -15.79 1.94 0.57
CA ALA A 119 -16.81 1.77 -0.45
C ALA A 119 -17.46 3.13 -0.75
N GLY A 120 -17.88 3.32 -2.00
CA GLY A 120 -18.51 4.55 -2.45
C GLY A 120 -17.82 5.15 -3.67
N TYR A 121 -18.02 6.43 -3.91
CA TYR A 121 -17.56 7.15 -5.09
C TYR A 121 -18.31 6.76 -6.37
N ASP A 122 -17.99 7.41 -7.49
CA ASP A 122 -18.59 7.12 -8.81
C ASP A 122 -17.81 5.96 -9.45
N MET A 123 -18.41 4.76 -9.46
CA MET A 123 -17.72 3.54 -9.90
C MET A 123 -18.10 3.11 -11.31
N TRP A 124 -19.37 3.33 -11.74
CA TRP A 124 -19.86 3.00 -13.07
C TRP A 124 -21.03 3.90 -13.47
N GLN A 125 -21.35 3.92 -14.73
CA GLN A 125 -22.47 4.69 -15.27
C GLN A 125 -23.81 4.07 -14.87
N GLY A 126 -24.79 4.91 -14.56
CA GLY A 126 -26.15 4.49 -14.26
C GLY A 126 -26.65 4.88 -12.87
N PRO A 127 -27.90 4.53 -12.53
CA PRO A 127 -28.57 5.08 -11.34
C PRO A 127 -28.03 4.55 -10.01
N TYR A 128 -27.20 3.52 -10.01
CA TYR A 128 -26.69 2.87 -8.80
C TYR A 128 -25.16 2.84 -8.72
N GLY A 129 -24.47 3.44 -9.67
CA GLY A 129 -23.01 3.41 -9.76
C GLY A 129 -22.31 4.52 -8.98
N SER A 130 -23.08 5.45 -8.39
CA SER A 130 -22.56 6.62 -7.69
C SER A 130 -22.75 6.50 -6.19
N TRP A 131 -21.70 6.75 -5.43
CA TRP A 131 -21.71 6.83 -3.96
C TRP A 131 -22.36 5.62 -3.26
N GLY A 132 -22.86 5.81 -2.05
CA GLY A 132 -23.46 4.74 -1.25
C GLY A 132 -24.95 4.60 -1.50
N SER A 133 -25.41 3.39 -1.84
CA SER A 133 -26.82 3.01 -1.88
C SER A 133 -26.96 1.55 -1.44
N ARG A 134 -28.19 1.10 -1.21
CA ARG A 134 -28.43 -0.32 -0.86
C ARG A 134 -28.10 -1.29 -2.01
N LYS A 135 -27.93 -0.78 -3.22
CA LYS A 135 -27.60 -1.56 -4.43
C LYS A 135 -26.16 -1.36 -4.92
N HIS A 136 -25.42 -0.46 -4.32
CA HIS A 136 -24.02 -0.20 -4.65
C HIS A 136 -23.11 -1.27 -4.03
#